data_bdefd937fa342f1869fa1308057c9472
#
_entry.id   bdefd937fa342f1869fa1308057c9472
#
_cell.length_a   1.000
_cell.length_b   1.000
_cell.length_c   1.000
_cell.angle_alpha   90.00
_cell.angle_beta   90.00
_cell.angle_gamma   90.00
#
_symmetry.space_group_name_H-M   'P 1'
#
loop_
_entity.id
_entity.type
_entity.pdbx_description
1 polymer ?
#
loop_
_entity_poly.entity_id
_entity_poly.type
_entity_poly.pdbx_seq_one_letter_code
_entity_poly.pdbx_strand_id
1 'polypeptide(L)'
;MKRLLNCTTSEMLSMNKDELKQSILACEGRTVMTETVCAIPPLLGDLTNAELAVSFGSDMVLLNVFDCNHPTIMGLPETEQPVQLLKKLIGRPVGCNLEPIDNDATMMEDRYEISSGRHATKETFIKAKELGFDFICLTGNPGTGVSHASIEKAILLAKEYFGGLIIAGKMHSSGIDEALVDLKSIEGFIEAGADIILMPAVNTVPGLTEKELHTACQFIKSKGALSLSAIGTSQEGSDEATIREIALMNKRCGIDIQHIGDAGWCGMALPENIMTLSIAIRGKRRT
;
A
#
# COMPACT_ATOMS: atom_id res chain seq x y z
N MET A 1 2.59 -20.02 -12.68
CA MET A 1 2.24 -19.42 -11.38
C MET A 1 0.72 -19.34 -11.25
N LYS A 2 0.16 -19.66 -10.08
CA LYS A 2 -1.27 -19.44 -9.80
C LYS A 2 -1.57 -17.96 -9.61
N ARG A 3 -2.80 -17.52 -9.92
CA ARG A 3 -3.30 -16.20 -9.51
C ARG A 3 -3.36 -16.12 -7.99
N LEU A 4 -3.03 -15.00 -7.38
CA LEU A 4 -3.13 -14.81 -5.93
C LEU A 4 -4.53 -15.20 -5.40
N LEU A 5 -5.58 -14.83 -6.11
CA LEU A 5 -6.98 -15.19 -5.82
C LEU A 5 -7.29 -16.70 -5.82
N ASN A 6 -6.40 -17.54 -6.33
CA ASN A 6 -6.57 -19.00 -6.39
C ASN A 6 -5.60 -19.74 -5.46
N CYS A 7 -4.76 -19.00 -4.74
CA CYS A 7 -3.79 -19.57 -3.81
C CYS A 7 -4.43 -19.90 -2.47
N THR A 8 -3.98 -20.99 -1.85
CA THR A 8 -4.27 -21.27 -0.45
C THR A 8 -3.42 -20.36 0.44
N THR A 9 -3.81 -20.22 1.70
CA THR A 9 -3.01 -19.50 2.71
C THR A 9 -1.55 -19.96 2.73
N SER A 10 -1.32 -21.28 2.76
CA SER A 10 0.05 -21.83 2.78
C SER A 10 0.85 -21.46 1.56
N GLU A 11 0.24 -21.47 0.37
CA GLU A 11 0.90 -21.04 -0.87
C GLU A 11 1.25 -19.56 -0.83
N MET A 12 0.33 -18.70 -0.37
CA MET A 12 0.59 -17.25 -0.25
C MET A 12 1.72 -16.93 0.73
N LEU A 13 1.71 -17.56 1.90
CA LEU A 13 2.71 -17.31 2.93
C LEU A 13 4.11 -17.89 2.61
N SER A 14 4.22 -18.78 1.64
CA SER A 14 5.49 -19.35 1.19
C SER A 14 6.10 -18.67 -0.04
N MET A 15 5.40 -17.72 -0.66
CA MET A 15 5.87 -17.03 -1.86
C MET A 15 7.10 -16.17 -1.55
N ASN A 16 8.10 -16.25 -2.42
CA ASN A 16 9.15 -15.25 -2.47
C ASN A 16 8.67 -14.00 -3.24
N LYS A 17 9.51 -12.97 -3.30
CA LYS A 17 9.24 -11.70 -3.97
C LYS A 17 8.72 -11.86 -5.41
N ASP A 18 9.43 -12.63 -6.23
CA ASP A 18 9.11 -12.78 -7.66
C ASP A 18 7.84 -13.59 -7.87
N GLU A 19 7.62 -14.61 -7.05
CA GLU A 19 6.40 -15.41 -7.04
C GLU A 19 5.18 -14.58 -6.66
N LEU A 20 5.30 -13.72 -5.63
CA LEU A 20 4.22 -12.83 -5.21
C LEU A 20 3.91 -11.81 -6.32
N LYS A 21 4.93 -11.16 -6.90
CA LYS A 21 4.77 -10.22 -8.03
C LYS A 21 4.05 -10.87 -9.21
N GLN A 22 4.51 -12.05 -9.61
CA GLN A 22 3.91 -12.77 -10.74
C GLN A 22 2.48 -13.25 -10.44
N SER A 23 2.20 -13.64 -9.19
CA SER A 23 0.87 -14.07 -8.74
C SER A 23 -0.14 -12.91 -8.75
N ILE A 24 0.30 -11.70 -8.38
CA ILE A 24 -0.48 -10.46 -8.49
C ILE A 24 -0.75 -10.12 -9.96
N LEU A 25 0.29 -10.09 -10.80
CA LEU A 25 0.15 -9.84 -12.24
C LEU A 25 -0.89 -10.77 -12.88
N ALA A 26 -0.86 -12.05 -12.53
CA ALA A 26 -1.80 -13.05 -13.03
C ALA A 26 -3.25 -12.82 -12.58
N CYS A 27 -3.50 -11.95 -11.59
CA CYS A 27 -4.87 -11.56 -11.19
C CYS A 27 -5.54 -10.59 -12.14
N GLU A 28 -4.80 -9.99 -13.09
CA GLU A 28 -5.36 -9.11 -14.13
C GLU A 28 -6.18 -7.96 -13.53
N GLY A 29 -5.61 -7.21 -12.58
CA GLY A 29 -6.25 -6.05 -11.94
C GLY A 29 -7.37 -6.40 -10.95
N ARG A 30 -7.34 -7.58 -10.34
CA ARG A 30 -8.35 -8.05 -9.37
C ARG A 30 -7.79 -8.24 -7.96
N THR A 31 -6.62 -7.69 -7.65
CA THR A 31 -6.02 -7.71 -6.32
C THR A 31 -6.48 -6.49 -5.52
N VAL A 32 -6.94 -6.73 -4.29
CA VAL A 32 -7.33 -5.70 -3.32
C VAL A 32 -6.28 -5.64 -2.22
N MET A 33 -5.79 -4.44 -1.93
CA MET A 33 -4.93 -4.15 -0.79
C MET A 33 -5.67 -3.18 0.14
N THR A 34 -5.70 -3.48 1.43
CA THR A 34 -6.25 -2.57 2.44
C THR A 34 -5.14 -2.06 3.34
N GLU A 35 -5.14 -0.76 3.58
CA GLU A 35 -4.27 -0.12 4.56
C GLU A 35 -4.98 -0.03 5.92
N THR A 36 -4.23 -0.27 7.00
CA THR A 36 -4.75 -0.14 8.36
C THR A 36 -3.73 0.52 9.27
N VAL A 37 -4.17 1.48 10.11
CA VAL A 37 -3.34 2.05 11.18
C VAL A 37 -3.20 1.01 12.28
N CYS A 38 -2.00 0.50 12.47
CA CYS A 38 -1.74 -0.55 13.47
C CYS A 38 -1.54 -0.04 14.91
N ALA A 39 -1.33 1.27 15.08
CA ALA A 39 -0.99 1.90 16.36
C ALA A 39 -2.20 2.41 17.17
N ILE A 40 -3.43 2.21 16.69
CA ILE A 40 -4.66 2.63 17.36
C ILE A 40 -5.55 1.42 17.65
N PRO A 41 -6.47 1.51 18.63
CA PRO A 41 -7.42 0.43 18.92
C PRO A 41 -8.23 0.04 17.69
N PRO A 42 -8.41 -1.26 17.42
CA PRO A 42 -9.16 -1.74 16.27
C PRO A 42 -10.66 -1.40 16.37
N LEU A 43 -11.33 -1.38 15.20
CA LEU A 43 -12.77 -1.09 15.08
C LEU A 43 -13.62 -2.06 15.92
N LEU A 44 -13.28 -3.35 15.90
CA LEU A 44 -13.85 -4.37 16.77
C LEU A 44 -12.79 -4.73 17.82
N GLY A 45 -13.04 -4.44 19.08
CA GLY A 45 -12.04 -4.58 20.14
C GLY A 45 -11.32 -5.93 20.24
N ASP A 46 -11.95 -7.01 19.75
CA ASP A 46 -11.45 -8.39 19.86
C ASP A 46 -10.71 -8.90 18.61
N LEU A 47 -10.69 -8.11 17.51
CA LEU A 47 -10.07 -8.46 16.24
C LEU A 47 -9.22 -7.30 15.73
N THR A 48 -8.08 -7.61 15.14
CA THR A 48 -7.28 -6.59 14.45
C THR A 48 -8.03 -6.02 13.24
N ASN A 49 -7.76 -4.78 12.88
CA ASN A 49 -8.28 -4.19 11.64
C ASN A 49 -7.88 -5.00 10.39
N ALA A 50 -6.71 -5.65 10.42
CA ALA A 50 -6.24 -6.51 9.33
C ALA A 50 -7.10 -7.78 9.17
N GLU A 51 -7.49 -8.45 10.27
CA GLU A 51 -8.39 -9.60 10.23
C GLU A 51 -9.76 -9.19 9.66
N LEU A 52 -10.26 -8.05 10.10
CA LEU A 52 -11.52 -7.50 9.60
C LEU A 52 -11.43 -7.17 8.10
N ALA A 53 -10.37 -6.49 7.66
CA ALA A 53 -10.16 -6.17 6.25
C ALA A 53 -10.11 -7.41 5.35
N VAL A 54 -9.41 -8.47 5.78
CA VAL A 54 -9.35 -9.73 5.03
C VAL A 54 -10.71 -10.43 4.98
N SER A 55 -11.49 -10.37 6.05
CA SER A 55 -12.84 -10.94 6.11
C SER A 55 -13.81 -10.25 5.13
N PHE A 56 -13.53 -9.01 4.74
CA PHE A 56 -14.30 -8.23 3.78
C PHE A 56 -13.67 -8.16 2.38
N GLY A 57 -12.67 -8.99 2.10
CA GLY A 57 -12.19 -9.23 0.74
C GLY A 57 -10.81 -8.64 0.41
N SER A 58 -10.01 -8.25 1.39
CA SER A 58 -8.62 -7.85 1.16
C SER A 58 -7.73 -9.07 0.86
N ASP A 59 -6.84 -8.93 -0.12
CA ASP A 59 -5.85 -9.95 -0.49
C ASP A 59 -4.48 -9.68 0.09
N MET A 60 -4.19 -8.41 0.42
CA MET A 60 -2.93 -7.93 0.98
C MET A 60 -3.23 -6.87 2.03
N VAL A 61 -2.42 -6.77 3.07
CA VAL A 61 -2.58 -5.78 4.12
C VAL A 61 -1.34 -4.92 4.23
N LEU A 62 -1.53 -3.59 4.21
CA LEU A 62 -0.49 -2.60 4.45
C LEU A 62 -0.69 -2.00 5.85
N LEU A 63 0.33 -2.11 6.70
CA LEU A 63 0.32 -1.51 8.03
C LEU A 63 0.85 -0.08 7.97
N ASN A 64 0.00 0.89 8.27
CA ASN A 64 0.41 2.28 8.45
C ASN A 64 0.74 2.56 9.92
N VAL A 65 1.62 3.55 10.15
CA VAL A 65 2.09 3.96 11.48
C VAL A 65 2.81 2.83 12.23
N PHE A 66 3.32 1.82 11.53
CA PHE A 66 4.11 0.75 12.14
C PHE A 66 5.52 1.23 12.45
N ASP A 67 5.94 1.09 13.72
CA ASP A 67 7.29 1.42 14.17
C ASP A 67 8.16 0.17 14.22
N CYS A 68 9.15 0.07 13.32
CA CYS A 68 10.07 -1.07 13.28
C CYS A 68 10.99 -1.17 14.51
N ASN A 69 11.15 -0.09 15.29
CA ASN A 69 11.92 -0.09 16.51
C ASN A 69 11.11 -0.58 17.72
N HIS A 70 9.79 -0.37 17.67
CA HIS A 70 8.83 -0.78 18.70
C HIS A 70 7.64 -1.51 18.04
N PRO A 71 7.87 -2.75 17.54
CA PRO A 71 6.91 -3.43 16.68
C PRO A 71 5.68 -3.88 17.48
N THR A 72 4.58 -3.15 17.32
CA THR A 72 3.29 -3.45 17.95
C THR A 72 2.15 -3.35 16.94
N ILE A 73 1.14 -4.19 17.10
CA ILE A 73 -0.11 -4.15 16.34
C ILE A 73 -1.25 -4.24 17.35
N MET A 74 -2.04 -3.18 17.46
CA MET A 74 -3.17 -3.14 18.38
C MET A 74 -4.22 -4.21 18.02
N GLY A 75 -4.73 -4.87 19.04
CA GLY A 75 -5.64 -6.03 18.89
C GLY A 75 -4.95 -7.39 18.86
N LEU A 76 -3.63 -7.44 18.72
CA LEU A 76 -2.88 -8.69 18.94
C LEU A 76 -2.53 -8.88 20.42
N PRO A 77 -2.41 -10.14 20.89
CA PRO A 77 -1.79 -10.43 22.19
C PRO A 77 -0.31 -9.96 22.17
N GLU A 78 0.23 -9.71 23.36
CA GLU A 78 1.64 -9.36 23.51
C GLU A 78 2.54 -10.46 22.94
N THR A 79 3.46 -10.06 22.04
CA THR A 79 4.34 -11.00 21.32
C THR A 79 5.59 -10.28 20.82
N GLU A 80 6.70 -11.00 20.73
CA GLU A 80 7.94 -10.52 20.11
C GLU A 80 7.90 -10.60 18.56
N GLN A 81 6.90 -11.27 18.00
CA GLN A 81 6.78 -11.51 16.54
C GLN A 81 5.41 -11.09 16.00
N PRO A 82 5.01 -9.81 16.12
CA PRO A 82 3.66 -9.37 15.79
C PRO A 82 3.32 -9.55 14.31
N VAL A 83 4.26 -9.31 13.39
CA VAL A 83 4.02 -9.48 11.95
C VAL A 83 3.78 -10.93 11.57
N GLN A 84 4.59 -11.84 12.11
CA GLN A 84 4.45 -13.28 11.84
C GLN A 84 3.15 -13.84 12.45
N LEU A 85 2.78 -13.37 13.66
CA LEU A 85 1.51 -13.74 14.26
C LEU A 85 0.33 -13.23 13.42
N LEU A 86 0.36 -11.96 12.98
CA LEU A 86 -0.68 -11.40 12.13
C LEU A 86 -0.80 -12.20 10.82
N LYS A 87 0.31 -12.47 10.14
CA LYS A 87 0.33 -13.28 8.91
C LYS A 87 -0.30 -14.66 9.11
N LYS A 88 -0.04 -15.29 10.25
CA LYS A 88 -0.65 -16.59 10.61
C LYS A 88 -2.17 -16.48 10.80
N LEU A 89 -2.65 -15.40 11.42
CA LEU A 89 -4.08 -15.17 11.66
C LEU A 89 -4.83 -14.87 10.36
N ILE A 90 -4.30 -13.95 9.54
CA ILE A 90 -5.01 -13.49 8.33
C ILE A 90 -4.72 -14.34 7.09
N GLY A 91 -3.61 -15.05 7.05
CA GLY A 91 -3.23 -15.88 5.90
C GLY A 91 -2.97 -15.09 4.61
N ARG A 92 -2.48 -13.85 4.72
CA ARG A 92 -2.25 -12.94 3.58
C ARG A 92 -0.86 -12.29 3.67
N PRO A 93 -0.29 -11.83 2.55
CA PRO A 93 0.91 -11.01 2.54
C PRO A 93 0.69 -9.71 3.32
N VAL A 94 1.68 -9.33 4.12
CA VAL A 94 1.68 -8.12 4.96
C VAL A 94 2.88 -7.26 4.64
N GLY A 95 2.65 -5.96 4.52
CA GLY A 95 3.70 -4.96 4.39
C GLY A 95 3.52 -3.80 5.36
N CYS A 96 4.48 -2.87 5.37
CA CYS A 96 4.37 -1.63 6.13
C CYS A 96 4.78 -0.40 5.33
N ASN A 97 4.25 0.76 5.72
CA ASN A 97 4.73 2.05 5.25
C ASN A 97 6.05 2.38 5.93
N LEU A 98 7.03 2.83 5.15
CA LEU A 98 8.26 3.48 5.62
C LEU A 98 8.42 4.80 4.87
N GLU A 99 8.65 5.88 5.61
CA GLU A 99 8.56 7.23 5.09
C GLU A 99 9.94 7.82 4.77
N PRO A 100 10.26 8.04 3.47
CA PRO A 100 11.52 8.66 3.06
C PRO A 100 11.44 10.18 3.21
N ILE A 101 11.59 10.67 4.44
CA ILE A 101 11.51 12.09 4.77
C ILE A 101 12.61 12.89 4.06
N ASP A 102 12.22 13.99 3.43
CA ASP A 102 13.11 14.98 2.82
C ASP A 102 13.21 16.21 3.74
N ASN A 103 14.29 16.27 4.52
CA ASN A 103 14.48 17.34 5.48
C ASN A 103 14.73 18.70 4.82
N ASP A 104 15.19 18.71 3.57
CA ASP A 104 15.51 19.92 2.81
C ASP A 104 14.32 20.42 1.95
N ALA A 105 13.23 19.66 1.91
CA ALA A 105 12.06 20.02 1.10
C ALA A 105 11.33 21.25 1.67
N THR A 106 10.86 22.12 0.75
CA THR A 106 9.97 23.22 1.09
C THR A 106 8.58 22.69 1.36
N MET A 107 8.10 22.87 2.58
CA MET A 107 6.78 22.41 3.02
C MET A 107 5.69 23.42 2.71
N MET A 108 4.50 22.94 2.33
CA MET A 108 3.27 23.75 2.21
C MET A 108 2.56 23.98 3.55
N GLU A 109 2.89 23.18 4.56
CA GLU A 109 2.32 23.21 5.91
C GLU A 109 3.40 22.87 6.95
N ASP A 110 3.08 22.99 8.24
CA ASP A 110 4.02 22.58 9.30
C ASP A 110 4.34 21.09 9.19
N ARG A 111 5.64 20.76 9.34
CA ARG A 111 6.09 19.38 9.25
C ARG A 111 5.59 18.57 10.45
N TYR A 112 5.02 17.43 10.16
CA TYR A 112 4.66 16.43 11.16
C TYR A 112 5.85 15.48 11.42
N GLU A 113 6.37 15.53 12.64
CA GLU A 113 7.48 14.66 13.06
C GLU A 113 6.99 13.24 13.35
N ILE A 114 7.71 12.24 12.87
CA ILE A 114 7.40 10.84 13.08
C ILE A 114 8.51 10.12 13.84
N SER A 115 8.20 8.96 14.44
CA SER A 115 9.20 8.15 15.13
C SER A 115 10.27 7.59 14.18
N SER A 116 11.48 7.39 14.67
CA SER A 116 12.61 6.92 13.86
C SER A 116 12.38 5.53 13.24
N GLY A 117 11.57 4.68 13.87
CA GLY A 117 11.24 3.36 13.35
C GLY A 117 10.27 3.37 12.15
N ARG A 118 9.72 4.54 11.79
CA ARG A 118 8.88 4.76 10.61
C ARG A 118 9.66 5.36 9.43
N HIS A 119 10.87 5.87 9.65
CA HIS A 119 11.69 6.43 8.58
C HIS A 119 12.20 5.35 7.63
N ALA A 120 12.30 5.66 6.34
CA ALA A 120 12.90 4.80 5.33
C ALA A 120 14.43 4.89 5.38
N THR A 121 15.04 4.09 6.24
CA THR A 121 16.50 4.03 6.45
C THR A 121 17.01 2.60 6.28
N LYS A 122 18.33 2.46 6.14
CA LYS A 122 18.99 1.14 6.10
C LYS A 122 18.57 0.27 7.29
N GLU A 123 18.58 0.85 8.50
CA GLU A 123 18.28 0.15 9.75
C GLU A 123 16.85 -0.37 9.78
N THR A 124 15.88 0.45 9.35
CA THR A 124 14.46 0.06 9.30
C THR A 124 14.18 -0.96 8.20
N PHE A 125 14.90 -0.92 7.07
CA PHE A 125 14.79 -1.95 6.02
C PHE A 125 15.29 -3.31 6.50
N ILE A 126 16.42 -3.35 7.23
CA ILE A 126 16.93 -4.58 7.84
C ILE A 126 15.91 -5.13 8.85
N LYS A 127 15.37 -4.28 9.73
CA LYS A 127 14.35 -4.67 10.71
C LYS A 127 13.05 -5.13 10.05
N ALA A 128 12.57 -4.46 9.02
CA ALA A 128 11.39 -4.88 8.28
C ALA A 128 11.57 -6.29 7.66
N LYS A 129 12.75 -6.59 7.14
CA LYS A 129 13.11 -7.93 6.67
C LYS A 129 13.11 -8.95 7.80
N GLU A 130 13.73 -8.65 8.95
CA GLU A 130 13.81 -9.53 10.12
C GLU A 130 12.44 -9.80 10.73
N LEU A 131 11.55 -8.80 10.74
CA LEU A 131 10.16 -8.92 11.17
C LEU A 131 9.31 -9.78 10.22
N GLY A 132 9.77 -10.03 9.01
CA GLY A 132 9.13 -10.93 8.06
C GLY A 132 8.04 -10.28 7.20
N PHE A 133 8.14 -8.98 6.92
CA PHE A 133 7.29 -8.32 5.94
C PHE A 133 7.54 -8.84 4.53
N ASP A 134 6.46 -9.00 3.75
CA ASP A 134 6.52 -9.46 2.35
C ASP A 134 6.81 -8.29 1.40
N PHE A 135 6.39 -7.09 1.78
CA PHE A 135 6.58 -5.86 1.01
C PHE A 135 6.69 -4.63 1.92
N ILE A 136 7.26 -3.57 1.38
CA ILE A 136 7.24 -2.23 1.99
C ILE A 136 6.64 -1.23 1.02
N CYS A 137 6.05 -0.15 1.55
CA CYS A 137 5.55 0.97 0.78
C CYS A 137 6.32 2.24 1.14
N LEU A 138 7.07 2.77 0.17
CA LEU A 138 7.83 4.00 0.30
C LEU A 138 6.96 5.17 -0.15
N THR A 139 6.27 5.76 0.81
CA THR A 139 5.34 6.88 0.62
C THR A 139 5.34 7.74 1.88
N GLY A 140 4.60 8.85 1.91
CA GLY A 140 4.50 9.72 3.08
C GLY A 140 3.08 9.87 3.54
N ASN A 141 2.88 10.00 4.85
CA ASN A 141 1.64 10.47 5.45
C ASN A 141 1.48 11.99 5.27
N PRO A 142 0.28 12.56 5.48
CA PRO A 142 0.07 14.00 5.39
C PRO A 142 1.06 14.79 6.27
N GLY A 143 1.66 15.86 5.70
CA GLY A 143 2.57 16.75 6.42
C GLY A 143 3.94 16.19 6.78
N THR A 144 4.31 14.99 6.34
CA THR A 144 5.61 14.38 6.72
C THR A 144 6.79 14.82 5.86
N GLY A 145 6.53 15.39 4.68
CA GLY A 145 7.57 15.95 3.82
C GLY A 145 8.35 14.90 3.03
N VAL A 146 7.65 14.14 2.20
CA VAL A 146 8.25 13.12 1.32
C VAL A 146 8.28 13.62 -0.11
N SER A 147 9.48 13.75 -0.69
CA SER A 147 9.71 14.16 -2.08
C SER A 147 9.95 12.97 -3.02
N HIS A 148 9.81 13.18 -4.33
CA HIS A 148 10.19 12.17 -5.33
C HIS A 148 11.68 11.79 -5.20
N ALA A 149 12.55 12.77 -4.98
CA ALA A 149 13.97 12.53 -4.82
C ALA A 149 14.31 11.68 -3.59
N SER A 150 13.60 11.88 -2.47
CA SER A 150 13.79 11.06 -1.26
C SER A 150 13.25 9.64 -1.44
N ILE A 151 12.14 9.47 -2.16
CA ILE A 151 11.61 8.14 -2.53
C ILE A 151 12.63 7.38 -3.37
N GLU A 152 13.18 7.99 -4.42
CA GLU A 152 14.16 7.34 -5.30
C GLU A 152 15.41 6.86 -4.54
N LYS A 153 15.95 7.70 -3.66
CA LYS A 153 17.09 7.33 -2.77
C LYS A 153 16.72 6.16 -1.85
N ALA A 154 15.51 6.16 -1.29
CA ALA A 154 15.05 5.10 -0.41
C ALA A 154 14.87 3.77 -1.15
N ILE A 155 14.42 3.78 -2.41
CA ILE A 155 14.29 2.56 -3.24
C ILE A 155 15.65 1.89 -3.41
N LEU A 156 16.72 2.65 -3.70
CA LEU A 156 18.07 2.11 -3.85
C LEU A 156 18.56 1.39 -2.56
N LEU A 157 18.32 2.00 -1.41
CA LEU A 157 18.64 1.38 -0.12
C LEU A 157 17.78 0.16 0.17
N ALA A 158 16.46 0.24 -0.07
CA ALA A 158 15.54 -0.86 0.15
C ALA A 158 15.86 -2.08 -0.71
N LYS A 159 16.26 -1.86 -1.96
CA LYS A 159 16.71 -2.92 -2.88
C LYS A 159 17.90 -3.71 -2.32
N GLU A 160 18.82 -3.04 -1.62
CA GLU A 160 20.01 -3.66 -1.03
C GLU A 160 19.69 -4.40 0.28
N TYR A 161 18.83 -3.81 1.16
CA TYR A 161 18.70 -4.27 2.54
C TYR A 161 17.41 -4.98 2.88
N PHE A 162 16.30 -4.77 2.14
CA PHE A 162 15.00 -5.36 2.49
C PHE A 162 14.80 -6.76 1.87
N GLY A 163 14.84 -6.86 0.55
CA GLY A 163 14.73 -8.14 -0.19
C GLY A 163 13.33 -8.61 -0.53
N GLY A 164 12.26 -7.96 -0.03
CA GLY A 164 10.86 -8.17 -0.43
C GLY A 164 10.43 -7.25 -1.56
N LEU A 165 9.11 -7.19 -1.86
CA LEU A 165 8.57 -6.26 -2.87
C LEU A 165 8.67 -4.81 -2.39
N ILE A 166 9.04 -3.91 -3.30
CA ILE A 166 9.13 -2.47 -3.05
C ILE A 166 8.01 -1.77 -3.80
N ILE A 167 7.06 -1.20 -3.06
CA ILE A 167 6.04 -0.29 -3.55
C ILE A 167 6.57 1.12 -3.33
N ALA A 168 6.45 2.02 -4.32
CA ALA A 168 6.93 3.38 -4.17
C ALA A 168 6.06 4.37 -4.95
N GLY A 169 5.84 5.55 -4.38
CA GLY A 169 5.08 6.62 -5.00
C GLY A 169 4.32 7.49 -4.02
N LYS A 170 3.38 8.28 -4.53
CA LYS A 170 2.59 9.22 -3.73
C LYS A 170 1.10 8.99 -3.99
N MET A 171 0.28 8.97 -2.94
CA MET A 171 -1.19 9.00 -3.04
C MET A 171 -1.76 10.39 -2.78
N HIS A 172 -0.94 11.30 -2.24
CA HIS A 172 -1.22 12.72 -1.99
C HIS A 172 0.10 13.49 -1.87
N SER A 173 0.05 14.81 -1.67
CA SER A 173 1.22 15.69 -1.66
C SER A 173 2.25 15.39 -0.55
N SER A 174 1.82 14.80 0.57
CA SER A 174 2.66 14.63 1.79
C SER A 174 3.27 15.94 2.31
N GLY A 175 2.60 17.07 2.02
CA GLY A 175 3.04 18.41 2.41
C GLY A 175 4.02 19.09 1.43
N ILE A 176 4.28 18.51 0.26
CA ILE A 176 5.20 19.05 -0.76
C ILE A 176 4.46 19.27 -2.08
N ASP A 177 4.68 20.43 -2.72
CA ASP A 177 4.09 20.77 -4.03
C ASP A 177 4.87 20.09 -5.16
N GLU A 178 4.47 18.86 -5.47
CA GLU A 178 4.98 18.05 -6.59
C GLU A 178 3.83 17.38 -7.33
N ALA A 179 3.99 17.13 -8.63
CA ALA A 179 3.04 16.38 -9.42
C ALA A 179 2.90 14.94 -8.88
N LEU A 180 1.67 14.49 -8.59
CA LEU A 180 1.43 13.17 -8.00
C LEU A 180 1.64 12.02 -9.00
N VAL A 181 1.39 12.27 -10.28
CA VAL A 181 1.62 11.33 -11.38
C VAL A 181 2.52 12.00 -12.41
N ASP A 182 3.82 11.68 -12.36
CA ASP A 182 4.83 12.19 -13.28
C ASP A 182 5.63 11.02 -13.87
N LEU A 183 5.59 10.89 -15.21
CA LEU A 183 6.23 9.76 -15.90
C LEU A 183 7.74 9.71 -15.70
N LYS A 184 8.40 10.86 -15.54
CA LYS A 184 9.84 10.91 -15.29
C LYS A 184 10.19 10.37 -13.91
N SER A 185 9.46 10.77 -12.89
CA SER A 185 9.63 10.24 -11.52
C SER A 185 9.31 8.75 -11.46
N ILE A 186 8.23 8.31 -12.14
CA ILE A 186 7.87 6.89 -12.26
C ILE A 186 9.01 6.08 -12.91
N GLU A 187 9.62 6.61 -13.98
CA GLU A 187 10.77 5.96 -14.62
C GLU A 187 11.95 5.83 -13.65
N GLY A 188 12.30 6.92 -12.95
CA GLY A 188 13.35 6.91 -11.93
C GLY A 188 13.10 5.88 -10.83
N PHE A 189 11.88 5.77 -10.33
CA PHE A 189 11.53 4.77 -9.32
C PHE A 189 11.72 3.33 -9.83
N ILE A 190 11.29 3.04 -11.06
CA ILE A 190 11.44 1.71 -11.66
C ILE A 190 12.92 1.38 -11.89
N GLU A 191 13.71 2.32 -12.40
CA GLU A 191 15.14 2.15 -12.61
C GLU A 191 15.92 1.97 -11.30
N ALA A 192 15.52 2.68 -10.23
CA ALA A 192 16.05 2.49 -8.90
C ALA A 192 15.72 1.10 -8.33
N GLY A 193 14.62 0.46 -8.75
CA GLY A 193 14.26 -0.90 -8.39
C GLY A 193 12.91 -1.10 -7.73
N ALA A 194 11.99 -0.13 -7.85
CA ALA A 194 10.61 -0.33 -7.42
C ALA A 194 9.93 -1.42 -8.25
N ASP A 195 9.20 -2.30 -7.59
CA ASP A 195 8.45 -3.39 -8.22
C ASP A 195 7.02 -2.97 -8.57
N ILE A 196 6.46 -2.05 -7.77
CA ILE A 196 5.09 -1.58 -7.84
C ILE A 196 5.09 -0.06 -7.68
N ILE A 197 4.40 0.65 -8.57
CA ILE A 197 4.27 2.10 -8.52
C ILE A 197 2.93 2.47 -7.91
N LEU A 198 2.98 3.23 -6.82
CA LEU A 198 1.83 3.79 -6.13
C LEU A 198 1.44 5.13 -6.76
N MET A 199 0.17 5.28 -7.09
CA MET A 199 -0.46 6.51 -7.60
C MET A 199 -1.79 6.76 -6.90
N PRO A 200 -2.32 7.99 -6.89
CA PRO A 200 -3.69 8.22 -6.45
C PRO A 200 -4.69 7.50 -7.35
N ALA A 201 -5.80 7.07 -6.79
CA ALA A 201 -6.94 6.65 -7.59
C ALA A 201 -7.62 7.87 -8.25
N VAL A 202 -8.24 7.69 -9.42
CA VAL A 202 -9.06 8.74 -10.05
C VAL A 202 -10.16 9.16 -9.08
N ASN A 203 -10.49 10.43 -9.04
CA ASN A 203 -11.48 11.06 -8.14
C ASN A 203 -11.04 11.20 -6.66
N THR A 204 -9.84 10.82 -6.28
CA THR A 204 -9.37 10.99 -4.89
C THR A 204 -8.49 12.22 -4.69
N VAL A 205 -7.93 12.74 -5.76
CA VAL A 205 -7.13 13.99 -5.75
C VAL A 205 -7.57 14.91 -6.87
N PRO A 206 -7.45 16.25 -6.70
CA PRO A 206 -7.82 17.20 -7.74
C PRO A 206 -6.98 17.02 -9.01
N GLY A 207 -7.62 17.07 -10.18
CA GLY A 207 -6.96 17.19 -11.46
C GLY A 207 -6.43 15.90 -12.10
N LEU A 208 -6.46 14.76 -11.42
CA LEU A 208 -6.06 13.48 -12.01
C LEU A 208 -7.19 12.89 -12.86
N THR A 209 -6.96 12.74 -14.16
CA THR A 209 -7.92 12.17 -15.11
C THR A 209 -7.69 10.67 -15.37
N GLU A 210 -8.75 9.95 -15.82
CA GLU A 210 -8.62 8.55 -16.27
C GLU A 210 -7.57 8.41 -17.38
N LYS A 211 -7.45 9.38 -18.30
CA LYS A 211 -6.49 9.34 -19.40
C LYS A 211 -5.05 9.38 -18.90
N GLU A 212 -4.75 10.24 -17.94
CA GLU A 212 -3.41 10.35 -17.35
C GLU A 212 -3.04 9.08 -16.60
N LEU A 213 -3.95 8.58 -15.73
CA LEU A 213 -3.73 7.34 -15.02
C LEU A 213 -3.55 6.14 -15.97
N HIS A 214 -4.38 6.05 -17.02
CA HIS A 214 -4.23 5.00 -18.04
C HIS A 214 -2.87 5.07 -18.75
N THR A 215 -2.41 6.27 -19.11
CA THR A 215 -1.11 6.48 -19.75
C THR A 215 0.03 6.03 -18.82
N ALA A 216 -0.04 6.38 -17.54
CA ALA A 216 0.92 5.95 -16.52
C ALA A 216 0.92 4.41 -16.36
N CYS A 217 -0.25 3.78 -16.30
CA CYS A 217 -0.36 2.31 -16.21
C CYS A 217 0.28 1.61 -17.41
N GLN A 218 0.03 2.11 -18.64
CA GLN A 218 0.67 1.55 -19.85
C GLN A 218 2.19 1.69 -19.79
N PHE A 219 2.68 2.85 -19.34
CA PHE A 219 4.11 3.11 -19.20
C PHE A 219 4.75 2.16 -18.17
N ILE A 220 4.18 2.07 -16.97
CA ILE A 220 4.63 1.17 -15.89
C ILE A 220 4.71 -0.27 -16.37
N LYS A 221 3.65 -0.74 -17.03
CA LYS A 221 3.60 -2.10 -17.59
C LYS A 221 4.66 -2.34 -18.67
N SER A 222 4.95 -1.35 -19.52
CA SER A 222 5.99 -1.45 -20.55
C SER A 222 7.39 -1.62 -19.96
N LYS A 223 7.61 -1.15 -18.73
CA LYS A 223 8.86 -1.26 -17.97
C LYS A 223 8.90 -2.52 -17.08
N GLY A 224 7.87 -3.37 -17.07
CA GLY A 224 7.81 -4.60 -16.29
C GLY A 224 7.52 -4.42 -14.80
N ALA A 225 7.07 -3.25 -14.38
CA ALA A 225 6.56 -2.99 -13.04
C ALA A 225 5.03 -3.18 -12.96
N LEU A 226 4.48 -3.27 -11.75
CA LEU A 226 3.05 -3.28 -11.48
C LEU A 226 2.57 -1.89 -11.08
N SER A 227 1.27 -1.64 -11.28
CA SER A 227 0.61 -0.41 -10.88
C SER A 227 -0.32 -0.63 -9.68
N LEU A 228 -0.31 0.31 -8.74
CA LEU A 228 -1.22 0.36 -7.60
C LEU A 228 -1.88 1.73 -7.56
N SER A 229 -3.21 1.77 -7.44
CA SER A 229 -3.95 3.01 -7.22
C SER A 229 -4.57 3.03 -5.83
N ALA A 230 -4.39 4.15 -5.12
CA ALA A 230 -4.86 4.30 -3.75
C ALA A 230 -6.12 5.16 -3.67
N ILE A 231 -7.20 4.59 -3.13
CA ILE A 231 -8.32 5.34 -2.61
C ILE A 231 -7.88 5.88 -1.26
N GLY A 232 -7.55 7.16 -1.21
CA GLY A 232 -7.07 7.87 -0.04
C GLY A 232 -7.78 9.22 0.10
N THR A 233 -7.19 10.15 0.86
CA THR A 233 -7.71 11.52 1.08
C THR A 233 -9.14 11.56 1.61
N SER A 234 -9.46 10.63 2.52
CA SER A 234 -10.77 10.39 3.15
C SER A 234 -11.86 9.82 2.23
N GLN A 235 -11.57 9.53 0.96
CA GLN A 235 -12.55 8.90 0.06
C GLN A 235 -12.87 7.46 0.44
N GLU A 236 -12.01 6.77 1.17
CA GLU A 236 -12.24 5.46 1.75
C GLU A 236 -13.44 5.39 2.73
N GLY A 237 -13.82 6.54 3.28
CA GLY A 237 -15.02 6.72 4.10
C GLY A 237 -16.27 7.19 3.33
N SER A 238 -16.22 7.28 1.99
CA SER A 238 -17.34 7.68 1.15
C SER A 238 -18.46 6.63 1.11
N ASP A 239 -19.55 6.94 0.42
CA ASP A 239 -20.61 5.96 0.19
C ASP A 239 -20.19 4.87 -0.82
N GLU A 240 -20.92 3.75 -0.81
CA GLU A 240 -20.64 2.61 -1.68
C GLU A 240 -20.70 2.95 -3.18
N ALA A 241 -21.52 3.92 -3.59
CA ALA A 241 -21.65 4.33 -4.99
C ALA A 241 -20.35 5.00 -5.45
N THR A 242 -19.79 5.89 -4.65
CA THR A 242 -18.50 6.56 -4.88
C THR A 242 -17.36 5.54 -4.95
N ILE A 243 -17.28 4.60 -4.01
CA ILE A 243 -16.26 3.54 -4.01
C ILE A 243 -16.35 2.68 -5.27
N ARG A 244 -17.56 2.28 -5.66
CA ARG A 244 -17.79 1.49 -6.88
C ARG A 244 -17.36 2.24 -8.13
N GLU A 245 -17.68 3.53 -8.23
CA GLU A 245 -17.31 4.37 -9.36
C GLU A 245 -15.79 4.46 -9.49
N ILE A 246 -15.08 4.81 -8.41
CA ILE A 246 -13.62 4.88 -8.36
C ILE A 246 -13.01 3.54 -8.77
N ALA A 247 -13.48 2.43 -8.19
CA ALA A 247 -12.99 1.09 -8.49
C ALA A 247 -13.09 0.73 -9.98
N LEU A 248 -14.22 1.04 -10.62
CA LEU A 248 -14.44 0.74 -12.03
C LEU A 248 -13.62 1.66 -12.95
N MET A 249 -13.42 2.94 -12.59
CA MET A 249 -12.53 3.84 -13.32
C MET A 249 -11.08 3.35 -13.28
N ASN A 250 -10.57 3.00 -12.10
CA ASN A 250 -9.20 2.47 -11.96
C ASN A 250 -9.02 1.13 -12.71
N LYS A 251 -10.05 0.27 -12.69
CA LYS A 251 -10.04 -0.95 -13.48
C LYS A 251 -9.94 -0.68 -14.98
N ARG A 252 -10.66 0.33 -15.51
CA ARG A 252 -10.56 0.75 -16.92
C ARG A 252 -9.18 1.32 -17.26
N CYS A 253 -8.52 1.97 -16.30
CA CYS A 253 -7.15 2.47 -16.47
C CYS A 253 -6.10 1.35 -16.56
N GLY A 254 -6.43 0.13 -16.12
CA GLY A 254 -5.52 -1.02 -16.18
C GLY A 254 -4.66 -1.22 -14.93
N ILE A 255 -5.10 -0.75 -13.77
CA ILE A 255 -4.45 -0.92 -12.48
C ILE A 255 -4.37 -2.41 -12.10
N ASP A 256 -3.21 -2.84 -11.59
CA ASP A 256 -2.97 -4.22 -11.15
C ASP A 256 -3.46 -4.47 -9.72
N ILE A 257 -3.26 -3.49 -8.81
CA ILE A 257 -3.66 -3.56 -7.40
C ILE A 257 -4.53 -2.35 -7.08
N GLN A 258 -5.73 -2.57 -6.57
CA GLN A 258 -6.56 -1.51 -6.04
C GLN A 258 -6.44 -1.45 -4.53
N HIS A 259 -5.93 -0.34 -4.06
CA HIS A 259 -5.71 -0.07 -2.64
C HIS A 259 -6.82 0.82 -2.09
N ILE A 260 -7.21 0.55 -0.84
CA ILE A 260 -8.12 1.39 -0.07
C ILE A 260 -7.45 1.75 1.26
N GLY A 261 -7.40 3.05 1.57
CA GLY A 261 -6.65 3.64 2.66
C GLY A 261 -7.31 3.47 4.04
N ASP A 262 -6.77 4.15 5.02
CA ASP A 262 -7.04 3.97 6.44
C ASP A 262 -7.80 5.13 7.12
N ALA A 263 -8.12 6.18 6.39
CA ALA A 263 -8.81 7.36 6.94
C ALA A 263 -10.35 7.24 6.99
N GLY A 264 -10.89 6.03 6.99
CA GLY A 264 -12.31 5.77 7.14
C GLY A 264 -12.76 5.87 8.60
N TRP A 265 -12.71 4.77 9.34
CA TRP A 265 -13.13 4.72 10.75
C TRP A 265 -12.18 3.83 11.57
N CYS A 266 -11.73 4.34 12.73
CA CYS A 266 -10.76 3.60 13.57
C CYS A 266 -9.53 3.08 12.81
N GLY A 267 -8.97 3.90 11.89
CA GLY A 267 -7.75 3.56 11.17
C GLY A 267 -7.88 2.49 10.10
N MET A 268 -9.05 2.37 9.48
CA MET A 268 -9.28 1.54 8.29
C MET A 268 -10.44 2.09 7.46
N ALA A 269 -10.56 1.69 6.22
CA ALA A 269 -11.77 1.91 5.45
C ALA A 269 -12.97 1.21 6.11
N LEU A 270 -14.18 1.72 5.88
CA LEU A 270 -15.39 0.99 6.30
C LEU A 270 -15.37 -0.41 5.68
N PRO A 271 -15.64 -1.48 6.47
CA PRO A 271 -15.62 -2.86 5.96
C PRO A 271 -16.50 -3.06 4.72
N GLU A 272 -17.67 -2.39 4.68
CA GLU A 272 -18.60 -2.40 3.54
C GLU A 272 -17.95 -1.81 2.28
N ASN A 273 -17.07 -0.82 2.44
CA ASN A 273 -16.36 -0.18 1.33
C ASN A 273 -15.26 -1.09 0.77
N ILE A 274 -14.57 -1.84 1.62
CA ILE A 274 -13.62 -2.89 1.19
C ILE A 274 -14.37 -3.94 0.37
N MET A 275 -15.52 -4.41 0.87
CA MET A 275 -16.35 -5.38 0.17
C MET A 275 -16.90 -4.83 -1.15
N THR A 276 -17.34 -3.58 -1.17
CA THR A 276 -17.85 -2.90 -2.37
C THR A 276 -16.77 -2.78 -3.44
N LEU A 277 -15.56 -2.35 -3.07
CA LEU A 277 -14.40 -2.34 -3.96
C LEU A 277 -14.13 -3.73 -4.54
N SER A 278 -14.04 -4.74 -3.69
CA SER A 278 -13.80 -6.13 -4.08
C SER A 278 -14.87 -6.65 -5.03
N ILE A 279 -16.15 -6.48 -4.71
CA ILE A 279 -17.28 -6.91 -5.58
C ILE A 279 -17.22 -6.19 -6.92
N ALA A 280 -16.94 -4.88 -6.95
CA ALA A 280 -16.89 -4.09 -8.17
C ALA A 280 -15.85 -4.61 -9.17
N ILE A 281 -14.66 -5.00 -8.70
CA ILE A 281 -13.57 -5.39 -9.60
C ILE A 281 -13.54 -6.88 -9.95
N ARG A 282 -14.13 -7.77 -9.12
CA ARG A 282 -14.01 -9.23 -9.31
C ARG A 282 -15.28 -10.04 -9.03
N GLY A 283 -16.37 -9.38 -8.62
CA GLY A 283 -17.66 -10.00 -8.37
C GLY A 283 -17.74 -10.79 -7.05
N LYS A 284 -18.96 -11.04 -6.57
CA LYS A 284 -19.26 -11.70 -5.28
C LYS A 284 -18.62 -13.08 -5.10
N ARG A 285 -18.40 -13.83 -6.20
CA ARG A 285 -17.80 -15.17 -6.13
C ARG A 285 -16.36 -15.15 -5.62
N ARG A 286 -15.64 -14.02 -5.78
CA ARG A 286 -14.23 -13.88 -5.47
C ARG A 286 -13.94 -12.90 -4.33
N THR A 287 -14.99 -12.37 -3.74
CA THR A 287 -14.94 -11.51 -2.53
C THR A 287 -15.04 -12.34 -1.27
#